data_ac209f4cf7bd2a9ee39f3f36c67541b4
#
_entry.id   ac209f4cf7bd2a9ee39f3f36c67541b4
#
_cell.length_a   1.000
_cell.length_b   1.000
_cell.length_c   1.000
_cell.angle_alpha   90.00
_cell.angle_beta   90.00
_cell.angle_gamma   90.00
#
_symmetry.space_group_name_H-M   'P 1'
#
loop_
_entity.id
_entity.type
_entity.pdbx_description
1 polymer ?
#
loop_
_entity_poly.entity_id
_entity_poly.type
_entity_poly.pdbx_seq_one_letter_code
_entity_poly.pdbx_strand_id
1 'polypeptide(L)'
;MFRRIAISLAVAAAFLVAAASCQPASDPVDYEATVVPKSSVADSDDGFTYVTVTAKGEWSIELQYPSEGPRDWAVMDPASGNGNKTDARIRYSQNEDDASRIVTLILFSEGKQVHSAVFTQNGQAPQPSTPDGYDTTTAGWLELPETKAGDGCVFLPHDMEGKKYLNKAQSGVRNWSCYWCYDEHVSYWVAYPHNNALIGRGERSNAWGVFDPLLPYNLQPNMANTYGGGWTRGHQIPSADRYNDKANRSTFYPTNMTPQEYNFNAGIWASLEGQIRTYAGSSDTTYVVTGCVLEGSGRWSGNNSGFTVKVPSAYFKAVLQKSTSTAVGHDGWRAAAWYLPHDSSIAGGSYNDYVLSVDALEKKLGYDLFVNLPSAVGAKKADEIEADCAWAK
;
A
#
# COMPACT_ATOMS: atom_id res chain seq x y z
N MET A 1 29.15 -23.62 -21.16
CA MET A 1 29.76 -22.89 -20.05
C MET A 1 28.60 -22.22 -19.28
N PHE A 2 28.01 -22.94 -18.36
CA PHE A 2 26.79 -22.52 -17.64
C PHE A 2 27.19 -21.80 -16.36
N ARG A 3 26.83 -20.51 -16.23
CA ARG A 3 26.89 -19.80 -14.96
C ARG A 3 25.56 -19.98 -14.24
N ARG A 4 25.62 -20.65 -13.12
CA ARG A 4 24.51 -20.77 -12.17
C ARG A 4 24.37 -19.48 -11.39
N ILE A 5 23.17 -18.91 -11.42
CA ILE A 5 22.77 -17.82 -10.54
C ILE A 5 22.25 -18.47 -9.26
N ALA A 6 22.92 -18.19 -8.16
CA ALA A 6 22.50 -18.65 -6.84
C ALA A 6 21.41 -17.70 -6.31
N ILE A 7 20.24 -18.26 -6.04
CA ILE A 7 19.16 -17.59 -5.33
C ILE A 7 19.44 -17.80 -3.85
N SER A 8 19.74 -16.73 -3.12
CA SER A 8 19.89 -16.78 -1.67
C SER A 8 18.52 -16.87 -1.03
N LEU A 9 18.14 -18.03 -0.55
CA LEU A 9 17.06 -18.23 0.40
C LEU A 9 17.58 -17.83 1.80
N ALA A 10 17.01 -16.81 2.42
CA ALA A 10 17.23 -16.55 3.83
C ALA A 10 16.50 -17.62 4.66
N VAL A 11 17.24 -18.57 5.16
CA VAL A 11 16.77 -19.57 6.13
C VAL A 11 17.00 -19.02 7.52
N ALA A 12 15.92 -18.77 8.26
CA ALA A 12 16.00 -18.50 9.68
C ALA A 12 16.51 -19.77 10.40
N ALA A 13 17.77 -19.77 10.78
CA ALA A 13 18.35 -20.86 11.55
C ALA A 13 18.07 -20.63 13.04
N ALA A 14 17.14 -21.40 13.60
CA ALA A 14 17.02 -21.55 15.04
C ALA A 14 18.20 -22.39 15.56
N PHE A 15 19.12 -21.78 16.29
CA PHE A 15 20.14 -22.49 16.99
C PHE A 15 19.59 -23.07 18.31
N LEU A 16 19.35 -24.37 18.36
CA LEU A 16 19.24 -25.13 19.59
C LEU A 16 20.65 -25.41 20.11
N VAL A 17 21.03 -24.77 21.21
CA VAL A 17 22.20 -25.16 21.96
C VAL A 17 21.76 -26.16 23.03
N ALA A 18 22.04 -27.43 22.81
CA ALA A 18 21.94 -28.45 23.85
C ALA A 18 23.25 -28.44 24.64
N ALA A 19 23.22 -27.93 25.86
CA ALA A 19 24.27 -28.15 26.82
C ALA A 19 23.76 -29.12 27.89
N ALA A 20 24.21 -30.34 27.83
CA ALA A 20 24.08 -31.28 28.95
C ALA A 20 25.22 -31.05 29.94
N SER A 21 24.90 -30.60 31.15
CA SER A 21 25.77 -30.77 32.31
C SER A 21 24.94 -31.11 33.53
N CYS A 22 25.17 -32.29 34.08
CA CYS A 22 24.63 -32.68 35.36
C CYS A 22 25.27 -31.83 36.46
N GLN A 23 24.45 -31.14 37.23
CA GLN A 23 24.78 -30.70 38.60
C GLN A 23 23.57 -30.85 39.52
N PRO A 24 23.77 -31.03 40.84
CA PRO A 24 22.71 -31.46 41.75
C PRO A 24 21.70 -30.37 42.03
N ALA A 25 20.46 -30.79 42.26
CA ALA A 25 19.31 -29.97 42.58
C ALA A 25 19.61 -29.04 43.76
N SER A 26 19.65 -27.74 43.49
CA SER A 26 19.35 -26.70 44.45
C SER A 26 17.90 -26.27 44.22
N ASP A 27 17.18 -26.01 45.31
CA ASP A 27 15.75 -25.66 45.35
C ASP A 27 15.30 -24.72 44.24
N PRO A 28 14.06 -24.83 43.74
CA PRO A 28 13.55 -23.97 42.71
C PRO A 28 13.45 -22.54 43.24
N VAL A 29 14.39 -21.69 42.86
CA VAL A 29 14.22 -20.25 43.02
C VAL A 29 13.20 -19.84 41.98
N ASP A 30 11.96 -19.75 42.43
CA ASP A 30 10.82 -19.23 41.69
C ASP A 30 11.03 -17.71 41.48
N TYR A 31 11.83 -17.36 40.46
CA TYR A 31 12.16 -15.98 40.18
C TYR A 31 12.43 -15.71 38.70
N GLU A 32 11.37 -15.42 37.95
CA GLU A 32 11.52 -14.97 36.57
C GLU A 32 11.75 -13.44 36.52
N ALA A 33 12.99 -13.00 36.58
CA ALA A 33 13.31 -11.65 36.14
C ALA A 33 13.28 -11.63 34.60
N THR A 34 12.58 -10.66 34.05
CA THR A 34 12.35 -10.55 32.58
C THR A 34 12.71 -9.18 32.04
N VAL A 35 13.15 -9.13 30.79
CA VAL A 35 13.30 -7.91 30.00
C VAL A 35 12.45 -8.04 28.74
N VAL A 36 11.51 -7.11 28.52
CA VAL A 36 10.55 -7.18 27.42
C VAL A 36 10.42 -5.80 26.77
N PRO A 37 10.89 -5.61 25.52
CA PRO A 37 10.60 -4.43 24.73
C PRO A 37 9.09 -4.33 24.45
N LYS A 38 8.51 -3.15 24.54
CA LYS A 38 7.11 -2.89 24.18
C LYS A 38 6.85 -3.16 22.69
N SER A 39 7.84 -2.92 21.84
CA SER A 39 7.94 -3.41 20.48
C SER A 39 9.30 -4.07 20.31
N SER A 40 9.32 -5.27 19.77
CA SER A 40 10.57 -5.99 19.44
C SER A 40 11.12 -5.63 18.06
N VAL A 41 10.38 -4.82 17.29
CA VAL A 41 10.75 -4.33 15.96
C VAL A 41 10.51 -2.83 15.89
N ALA A 42 11.46 -2.11 15.31
CA ALA A 42 11.37 -0.70 14.96
C ALA A 42 11.63 -0.48 13.47
N ASP A 43 11.17 0.63 12.96
CA ASP A 43 11.47 1.09 11.60
C ASP A 43 12.93 1.56 11.48
N SER A 44 13.35 1.94 10.26
CA SER A 44 14.72 2.37 9.97
C SER A 44 15.10 3.71 10.61
N ASP A 45 14.13 4.54 10.95
CA ASP A 45 14.36 5.86 11.54
C ASP A 45 14.97 5.78 12.93
N ASP A 46 15.60 6.85 13.38
CA ASP A 46 16.06 6.99 14.75
C ASP A 46 14.86 7.09 15.72
N GLY A 47 15.04 6.60 16.94
CA GLY A 47 13.94 6.62 17.90
C GLY A 47 14.22 5.88 19.19
N PHE A 48 13.15 5.50 19.86
CA PHE A 48 13.21 4.65 21.04
C PHE A 48 11.94 3.78 21.20
N THR A 49 12.06 2.66 21.88
CA THR A 49 10.92 1.92 22.41
C THR A 49 11.08 1.70 23.92
N TYR A 50 9.96 1.61 24.64
CA TYR A 50 9.98 1.28 26.05
C TYR A 50 10.36 -0.18 26.27
N VAL A 51 11.05 -0.43 27.39
CA VAL A 51 11.45 -1.75 27.83
C VAL A 51 10.95 -1.95 29.25
N THR A 52 10.20 -3.00 29.49
CA THR A 52 9.77 -3.39 30.82
C THR A 52 10.78 -4.38 31.41
N VAL A 53 11.31 -4.06 32.57
CA VAL A 53 12.12 -4.96 33.39
C VAL A 53 11.31 -5.38 34.59
N THR A 54 11.18 -6.67 34.79
CA THR A 54 10.64 -7.26 36.03
C THR A 54 11.77 -7.85 36.81
N ALA A 55 12.04 -7.37 38.02
CA ALA A 55 13.10 -7.85 38.87
C ALA A 55 12.79 -7.52 40.36
N LYS A 56 13.24 -8.35 41.31
CA LYS A 56 13.07 -8.11 42.75
C LYS A 56 14.22 -7.31 43.38
N GLY A 57 15.39 -7.32 42.75
CA GLY A 57 16.61 -6.69 43.22
C GLY A 57 17.32 -5.89 42.13
N GLU A 58 18.63 -5.75 42.31
CA GLU A 58 19.47 -5.06 41.34
C GLU A 58 19.55 -5.83 40.02
N TRP A 59 19.52 -5.05 38.93
CA TRP A 59 19.63 -5.58 37.57
C TRP A 59 20.47 -4.68 36.69
N SER A 60 21.05 -5.28 35.63
CA SER A 60 21.67 -4.55 34.52
C SER A 60 21.32 -5.22 33.19
N ILE A 61 21.33 -4.42 32.12
CA ILE A 61 21.10 -4.86 30.76
C ILE A 61 22.36 -4.56 29.94
N GLU A 62 22.91 -5.60 29.31
CA GLU A 62 23.95 -5.47 28.31
C GLU A 62 23.35 -5.66 26.91
N LEU A 63 23.86 -4.88 25.94
CA LEU A 63 23.48 -5.01 24.54
C LEU A 63 24.53 -5.85 23.81
N GLN A 64 24.11 -7.01 23.34
CA GLN A 64 24.97 -7.91 22.57
C GLN A 64 24.62 -7.83 21.08
N TYR A 65 25.59 -7.43 20.28
CA TYR A 65 25.49 -7.38 18.84
C TYR A 65 26.01 -8.68 18.21
N PRO A 66 25.53 -9.05 17.00
CA PRO A 66 26.12 -10.14 16.23
C PRO A 66 27.61 -9.94 15.99
N SER A 67 28.31 -11.04 15.71
CA SER A 67 29.76 -10.98 15.40
C SER A 67 30.08 -10.17 14.14
N GLU A 68 29.15 -10.16 13.19
CA GLU A 68 29.22 -9.40 11.95
C GLU A 68 28.09 -8.34 11.91
N GLY A 69 28.35 -7.19 11.31
CA GLY A 69 27.40 -6.11 11.16
C GLY A 69 27.66 -4.90 12.07
N PRO A 70 26.79 -3.87 11.99
CA PRO A 70 26.95 -2.62 12.73
C PRO A 70 26.76 -2.83 14.24
N ARG A 71 27.55 -2.08 15.01
CA ARG A 71 27.52 -2.08 16.48
C ARG A 71 27.26 -0.67 17.00
N ASP A 72 26.97 -0.58 18.30
CA ASP A 72 26.82 0.70 19.01
C ASP A 72 25.70 1.62 18.46
N TRP A 73 24.76 1.05 17.70
CA TRP A 73 23.62 1.79 17.16
C TRP A 73 22.42 1.89 18.12
N ALA A 74 22.45 1.14 19.23
CA ALA A 74 21.43 1.17 20.26
C ALA A 74 22.05 1.39 21.65
N VAL A 75 21.29 2.02 22.54
CA VAL A 75 21.69 2.30 23.92
C VAL A 75 20.50 2.09 24.85
N MET A 76 20.73 1.42 25.99
CA MET A 76 19.74 1.31 27.07
C MET A 76 19.79 2.52 28.01
N ASP A 77 18.62 3.05 28.37
CA ASP A 77 18.47 4.20 29.26
C ASP A 77 17.25 4.00 30.21
N PRO A 78 17.49 3.71 31.52
CA PRO A 78 18.76 3.33 32.14
C PRO A 78 19.20 1.91 31.78
N ALA A 79 20.50 1.64 31.80
CA ALA A 79 21.08 0.31 31.58
C ALA A 79 21.14 -0.55 32.86
N SER A 80 20.78 0.02 34.02
CA SER A 80 20.74 -0.71 35.32
C SER A 80 19.69 -0.07 36.23
N GLY A 81 19.29 -0.85 37.24
CA GLY A 81 18.32 -0.37 38.23
C GLY A 81 18.09 -1.37 39.35
N ASN A 82 17.04 -1.13 40.13
CA ASN A 82 16.63 -2.01 41.22
C ASN A 82 15.09 -2.14 41.19
N GLY A 83 14.59 -3.35 41.32
CA GLY A 83 13.17 -3.66 41.24
C GLY A 83 12.57 -3.50 39.83
N ASN A 84 11.24 -3.47 39.74
CA ASN A 84 10.54 -3.35 38.49
C ASN A 84 10.73 -1.97 37.84
N LYS A 85 10.89 -1.95 36.51
CA LYS A 85 11.01 -0.74 35.71
C LYS A 85 10.19 -0.87 34.42
N THR A 86 9.23 0.01 34.21
CA THR A 86 8.32 -0.06 33.05
C THR A 86 8.58 1.00 31.99
N ASP A 87 9.47 1.94 32.26
CA ASP A 87 9.79 3.10 31.43
C ASP A 87 11.28 3.20 31.06
N ALA A 88 12.03 2.10 31.20
CA ALA A 88 13.35 2.00 30.59
C ALA A 88 13.18 2.08 29.05
N ARG A 89 14.22 2.53 28.36
CA ARG A 89 14.15 2.77 26.91
C ARG A 89 15.37 2.16 26.24
N ILE A 90 15.15 1.49 25.12
CA ILE A 90 16.20 1.27 24.14
C ILE A 90 16.07 2.40 23.10
N ARG A 91 17.11 3.21 22.98
CA ARG A 91 17.25 4.28 21.97
C ARG A 91 18.12 3.75 20.86
N TYR A 92 17.81 4.11 19.61
CA TYR A 92 18.54 3.63 18.44
C TYR A 92 18.69 4.77 17.42
N SER A 93 19.85 4.77 16.74
CA SER A 93 20.10 5.66 15.62
C SER A 93 19.38 5.17 14.36
N GLN A 94 19.27 6.04 13.36
CA GLN A 94 18.78 5.67 12.04
C GLN A 94 19.60 4.51 11.45
N ASN A 95 18.93 3.56 10.81
CA ASN A 95 19.55 2.52 10.02
C ASN A 95 19.54 2.91 8.55
N GLU A 96 20.68 3.33 8.03
CA GLU A 96 20.83 3.78 6.64
C GLU A 96 21.04 2.63 5.65
N ASP A 97 21.27 1.40 6.15
CA ASP A 97 21.43 0.21 5.32
C ASP A 97 20.06 -0.35 4.89
N ASP A 98 20.00 -1.05 3.79
CA ASP A 98 18.81 -1.79 3.31
C ASP A 98 18.54 -3.07 4.13
N ALA A 99 19.54 -3.55 4.86
CA ALA A 99 19.44 -4.73 5.70
C ALA A 99 18.96 -4.38 7.13
N SER A 100 18.05 -5.20 7.66
CA SER A 100 17.69 -5.12 9.08
C SER A 100 18.90 -5.46 9.98
N ARG A 101 18.97 -4.79 11.12
CA ARG A 101 19.98 -5.05 12.15
C ARG A 101 19.33 -5.46 13.46
N ILE A 102 20.04 -6.29 14.24
CA ILE A 102 19.54 -6.84 15.49
C ILE A 102 20.49 -6.56 16.64
N VAL A 103 19.93 -6.47 17.83
CA VAL A 103 20.66 -6.45 19.09
C VAL A 103 19.92 -7.31 20.12
N THR A 104 20.64 -8.05 20.93
CA THR A 104 20.07 -8.82 22.02
C THR A 104 20.27 -8.06 23.34
N LEU A 105 19.16 -7.80 24.03
CA LEU A 105 19.14 -7.27 25.38
C LEU A 105 19.36 -8.44 26.34
N ILE A 106 20.46 -8.46 27.06
CA ILE A 106 20.77 -9.50 28.04
C ILE A 106 20.57 -8.94 29.45
N LEU A 107 19.60 -9.47 30.17
CA LEU A 107 19.31 -9.09 31.53
C LEU A 107 20.15 -9.90 32.52
N PHE A 108 20.87 -9.18 33.34
CA PHE A 108 21.56 -9.74 34.52
C PHE A 108 20.79 -9.31 35.77
N SER A 109 20.65 -10.26 36.71
CA SER A 109 20.19 -10.02 38.07
C SER A 109 21.14 -10.68 39.04
N GLU A 110 21.58 -9.96 40.06
CA GLU A 110 22.60 -10.42 41.02
C GLU A 110 23.88 -10.96 40.33
N GLY A 111 24.28 -10.32 39.21
CA GLY A 111 25.46 -10.69 38.44
C GLY A 111 25.33 -11.96 37.58
N LYS A 112 24.14 -12.56 37.50
CA LYS A 112 23.86 -13.73 36.66
C LYS A 112 22.93 -13.34 35.51
N GLN A 113 23.20 -13.86 34.30
CA GLN A 113 22.28 -13.74 33.18
C GLN A 113 21.00 -14.52 33.49
N VAL A 114 19.87 -13.88 33.43
CA VAL A 114 18.55 -14.44 33.80
C VAL A 114 17.54 -14.44 32.68
N HIS A 115 17.63 -13.49 31.75
CA HIS A 115 16.72 -13.39 30.61
C HIS A 115 17.40 -12.69 29.43
N SER A 116 16.84 -12.87 28.23
CA SER A 116 17.25 -12.09 27.06
C SER A 116 16.07 -11.83 26.13
N ALA A 117 16.13 -10.72 25.39
CA ALA A 117 15.15 -10.37 24.36
C ALA A 117 15.88 -9.80 23.13
N VAL A 118 15.38 -10.14 21.95
CA VAL A 118 15.91 -9.61 20.70
C VAL A 118 15.14 -8.36 20.33
N PHE A 119 15.86 -7.33 19.93
CA PHE A 119 15.31 -6.11 19.31
C PHE A 119 15.85 -5.99 17.89
N THR A 120 14.94 -5.78 16.93
CA THR A 120 15.25 -5.65 15.51
C THR A 120 14.96 -4.22 15.08
N GLN A 121 15.85 -3.62 14.33
CA GLN A 121 15.55 -2.41 13.55
C GLN A 121 15.60 -2.75 12.08
N ASN A 122 14.53 -2.42 11.36
CA ASN A 122 14.47 -2.63 9.93
C ASN A 122 15.52 -1.80 9.21
N GLY A 123 15.96 -2.29 8.05
CA GLY A 123 16.74 -1.50 7.12
C GLY A 123 15.90 -0.42 6.47
N GLN A 124 16.54 0.59 5.91
CA GLN A 124 15.87 1.44 4.94
C GLN A 124 15.43 0.53 3.81
N ALA A 125 14.11 0.45 3.63
CA ALA A 125 13.64 -0.12 2.39
C ALA A 125 14.23 0.71 1.25
N PRO A 126 14.82 0.07 0.21
CA PRO A 126 15.19 0.81 -0.97
C PRO A 126 13.96 1.63 -1.36
N GLN A 127 14.11 2.96 -1.37
CA GLN A 127 13.08 3.82 -1.95
C GLN A 127 12.81 3.20 -3.32
N PRO A 128 11.59 2.76 -3.62
CA PRO A 128 11.30 2.29 -4.95
C PRO A 128 11.64 3.49 -5.84
N SER A 129 12.86 3.48 -6.39
CA SER A 129 13.21 4.43 -7.40
C SER A 129 12.24 4.14 -8.51
N THR A 130 11.27 5.02 -8.70
CA THR A 130 10.67 5.14 -10.02
C THR A 130 11.87 5.33 -10.93
N PRO A 131 12.13 4.45 -11.88
CA PRO A 131 13.05 4.80 -12.96
C PRO A 131 12.54 6.15 -13.43
N ASP A 132 13.39 7.18 -13.47
CA ASP A 132 13.02 8.53 -13.87
C ASP A 132 12.06 8.44 -15.06
N GLY A 133 10.76 8.74 -14.82
CA GLY A 133 9.72 8.66 -15.82
C GLY A 133 9.47 7.25 -16.35
N TYR A 134 8.76 6.39 -15.59
CA TYR A 134 8.17 5.22 -16.23
C TYR A 134 7.15 5.73 -17.27
N ASP A 135 7.53 5.64 -18.51
CA ASP A 135 6.66 5.99 -19.63
C ASP A 135 5.55 4.92 -19.75
N THR A 136 4.36 5.25 -19.30
CA THR A 136 3.18 4.37 -19.37
C THR A 136 2.79 4.02 -20.80
N THR A 137 3.25 4.78 -21.80
CA THR A 137 3.11 4.43 -23.22
C THR A 137 3.86 3.14 -23.57
N THR A 138 4.99 2.86 -22.89
CA THR A 138 5.79 1.65 -23.12
C THR A 138 5.02 0.37 -22.80
N ALA A 139 4.13 0.38 -21.81
CA ALA A 139 3.28 -0.77 -21.48
C ALA A 139 2.23 -1.04 -22.56
N GLY A 140 1.78 0.00 -23.27
CA GLY A 140 0.75 -0.08 -24.31
C GLY A 140 -0.60 -0.57 -23.79
N TRP A 141 -0.90 -0.37 -22.50
CA TRP A 141 -2.18 -0.72 -21.90
C TRP A 141 -3.13 0.47 -21.98
N LEU A 142 -4.34 0.21 -22.47
CA LEU A 142 -5.30 1.25 -22.83
C LEU A 142 -5.88 1.98 -21.61
N GLU A 143 -5.83 1.37 -20.43
CA GLU A 143 -6.31 2.00 -19.20
C GLU A 143 -5.33 3.00 -18.59
N LEU A 144 -4.07 3.07 -19.03
CA LEU A 144 -3.05 3.84 -18.33
C LEU A 144 -3.12 5.34 -18.64
N PRO A 145 -3.11 6.16 -17.58
CA PRO A 145 -2.80 7.58 -17.68
C PRO A 145 -1.30 7.86 -17.79
N GLU A 146 -0.99 9.12 -18.07
CA GLU A 146 0.36 9.69 -17.96
C GLU A 146 0.90 9.58 -16.54
N THR A 147 2.23 9.38 -16.43
CA THR A 147 3.00 9.52 -15.20
C THR A 147 4.01 10.65 -15.37
N LYS A 148 4.41 11.29 -14.28
CA LYS A 148 5.38 12.38 -14.31
C LYS A 148 6.69 11.96 -13.65
N ALA A 149 7.81 12.27 -14.29
CA ALA A 149 9.10 12.05 -13.68
C ALA A 149 9.35 13.04 -12.52
N GLY A 150 9.91 12.56 -11.42
CA GLY A 150 10.39 13.40 -10.32
C GLY A 150 9.30 14.04 -9.46
N ASP A 151 8.06 13.55 -9.52
CA ASP A 151 6.93 14.07 -8.73
C ASP A 151 6.75 13.35 -7.36
N GLY A 152 7.70 12.51 -6.97
CA GLY A 152 7.61 11.75 -5.71
C GLY A 152 6.59 10.61 -5.73
N CYS A 153 6.14 10.17 -6.90
CA CYS A 153 5.17 9.11 -7.06
C CYS A 153 5.78 7.88 -7.75
N VAL A 154 5.19 6.71 -7.54
CA VAL A 154 5.65 5.44 -8.13
C VAL A 154 4.51 4.71 -8.84
N PHE A 155 4.81 4.16 -10.03
CA PHE A 155 3.90 3.30 -10.77
C PHE A 155 3.98 1.86 -10.26
N LEU A 156 2.85 1.32 -9.81
CA LEU A 156 2.75 -0.02 -9.22
C LEU A 156 1.72 -0.86 -10.00
N PRO A 157 2.16 -1.72 -10.93
CA PRO A 157 1.28 -2.62 -11.66
C PRO A 157 1.12 -3.97 -10.92
N HIS A 158 -0.12 -4.42 -10.74
CA HIS A 158 -0.48 -5.68 -10.08
C HIS A 158 -1.09 -6.68 -11.06
N ASP A 159 -0.73 -7.97 -10.90
CA ASP A 159 -1.42 -9.09 -11.54
C ASP A 159 -2.60 -9.59 -10.70
N MET A 160 -3.35 -10.57 -11.22
CA MET A 160 -4.48 -11.17 -10.52
C MET A 160 -4.07 -11.98 -9.25
N GLU A 161 -2.78 -12.23 -9.06
CA GLU A 161 -2.21 -12.82 -7.85
C GLU A 161 -1.78 -11.75 -6.81
N GLY A 162 -1.97 -10.46 -7.11
CA GLY A 162 -1.54 -9.33 -6.30
C GLY A 162 -0.02 -9.12 -6.28
N LYS A 163 0.70 -9.63 -7.29
CA LYS A 163 2.15 -9.50 -7.47
C LYS A 163 2.46 -8.50 -8.59
N LYS A 164 3.72 -8.08 -8.68
CA LYS A 164 4.16 -7.17 -9.73
C LYS A 164 3.97 -7.76 -11.12
N TYR A 165 3.28 -7.03 -11.98
CA TYR A 165 3.12 -7.35 -13.39
C TYR A 165 4.26 -6.70 -14.18
N LEU A 166 5.24 -7.51 -14.61
CA LEU A 166 6.51 -7.00 -15.15
C LEU A 166 6.50 -6.73 -16.66
N ASN A 167 5.70 -7.47 -17.44
CA ASN A 167 5.64 -7.29 -18.89
C ASN A 167 4.46 -8.06 -19.52
N LYS A 168 4.17 -7.77 -20.80
CA LYS A 168 3.12 -8.44 -21.58
C LYS A 168 3.33 -9.96 -21.80
N ALA A 169 4.56 -10.45 -21.64
CA ALA A 169 4.88 -11.86 -21.79
C ALA A 169 4.53 -12.70 -20.57
N GLN A 170 4.27 -12.07 -19.43
CA GLN A 170 3.68 -12.79 -18.31
C GLN A 170 2.26 -13.19 -18.69
N SER A 171 1.98 -14.46 -18.66
CA SER A 171 0.66 -15.05 -18.93
C SER A 171 -0.39 -14.67 -17.89
N GLY A 172 0.01 -13.90 -16.87
CA GLY A 172 -0.86 -13.36 -15.86
C GLY A 172 -1.77 -12.27 -16.42
N VAL A 173 -3.02 -12.31 -16.07
CA VAL A 173 -3.96 -11.26 -16.38
C VAL A 173 -3.65 -10.05 -15.51
N ARG A 174 -3.55 -8.85 -16.14
CA ARG A 174 -3.44 -7.59 -15.38
C ARG A 174 -4.64 -7.46 -14.47
N ASN A 175 -4.39 -7.06 -13.22
CA ASN A 175 -5.43 -6.76 -12.28
C ASN A 175 -5.75 -5.27 -12.31
N TRP A 176 -4.87 -4.48 -11.71
CA TRP A 176 -4.94 -3.03 -11.67
C TRP A 176 -3.55 -2.44 -11.48
N SER A 177 -3.39 -1.19 -11.83
CA SER A 177 -2.17 -0.43 -11.60
C SER A 177 -2.50 0.86 -10.86
N CYS A 178 -1.57 1.40 -10.09
CA CYS A 178 -1.75 2.70 -9.47
C CYS A 178 -0.51 3.58 -9.59
N TYR A 179 -0.71 4.86 -9.38
CA TYR A 179 0.32 5.87 -9.29
C TYR A 179 0.32 6.43 -7.86
N TRP A 180 1.10 5.79 -7.00
CA TRP A 180 1.18 6.06 -5.57
C TRP A 180 2.13 7.20 -5.27
N CYS A 181 1.71 8.17 -4.47
CA CYS A 181 2.51 9.32 -4.06
C CYS A 181 2.93 9.20 -2.60
N TYR A 182 4.25 9.29 -2.38
CA TYR A 182 4.85 9.08 -1.06
C TYR A 182 4.52 10.19 -0.07
N ASP A 183 4.50 11.45 -0.52
CA ASP A 183 4.26 12.60 0.35
C ASP A 183 2.81 12.66 0.84
N GLU A 184 1.85 12.27 0.00
CA GLU A 184 0.43 12.31 0.29
C GLU A 184 -0.13 11.00 0.84
N HIS A 185 0.60 9.91 0.69
CA HIS A 185 0.18 8.54 1.04
C HIS A 185 -1.15 8.12 0.41
N VAL A 186 -1.36 8.51 -0.83
CA VAL A 186 -2.50 8.11 -1.68
C VAL A 186 -2.06 7.92 -3.12
N SER A 187 -2.83 7.14 -3.89
CA SER A 187 -2.66 7.08 -5.33
C SER A 187 -3.41 8.20 -6.00
N TYR A 188 -2.77 8.94 -6.90
CA TYR A 188 -3.42 9.93 -7.75
C TYR A 188 -4.46 9.26 -8.65
N TRP A 189 -4.10 8.09 -9.19
CA TRP A 189 -5.04 7.28 -9.95
C TRP A 189 -4.78 5.78 -9.75
N VAL A 190 -5.84 5.01 -9.99
CA VAL A 190 -5.84 3.55 -10.14
C VAL A 190 -6.50 3.23 -11.47
N ALA A 191 -5.84 2.42 -12.29
CA ALA A 191 -6.29 2.09 -13.64
C ALA A 191 -6.40 0.58 -13.82
N TYR A 192 -7.47 0.12 -14.48
CA TYR A 192 -7.70 -1.31 -14.63
C TYR A 192 -8.61 -1.66 -15.83
N PRO A 193 -8.36 -2.82 -16.50
CA PRO A 193 -9.32 -3.38 -17.44
C PRO A 193 -10.50 -4.01 -16.67
N HIS A 194 -11.70 -3.93 -17.23
CA HIS A 194 -12.90 -4.42 -16.60
C HIS A 194 -13.82 -5.12 -17.60
N ASN A 195 -14.23 -6.33 -17.28
CA ASN A 195 -15.20 -7.14 -18.02
C ASN A 195 -15.74 -8.26 -17.13
N ASN A 196 -16.75 -8.99 -17.60
CA ASN A 196 -17.39 -10.05 -16.84
C ASN A 196 -16.43 -11.15 -16.38
N ALA A 197 -15.40 -11.47 -17.15
CA ALA A 197 -14.43 -12.51 -16.77
C ALA A 197 -13.54 -12.08 -15.60
N LEU A 198 -13.21 -10.80 -15.51
CA LEU A 198 -12.39 -10.23 -14.44
C LEU A 198 -13.15 -9.98 -13.14
N ILE A 199 -14.47 -9.77 -13.21
CA ILE A 199 -15.32 -9.61 -12.02
C ILE A 199 -15.25 -10.88 -11.17
N GLY A 200 -15.37 -12.05 -11.78
CA GLY A 200 -15.39 -13.33 -11.05
C GLY A 200 -16.73 -13.59 -10.36
N ARG A 201 -16.75 -14.60 -9.46
CA ARG A 201 -17.96 -15.07 -8.76
C ARG A 201 -17.72 -15.36 -7.28
N GLY A 202 -16.61 -14.95 -6.71
CA GLY A 202 -16.28 -15.13 -5.30
C GLY A 202 -16.99 -14.14 -4.40
N GLU A 203 -16.49 -14.04 -3.18
CA GLU A 203 -17.02 -13.15 -2.15
C GLU A 203 -16.04 -12.04 -1.80
N ARG A 204 -16.53 -11.01 -1.10
CA ARG A 204 -15.71 -9.93 -0.56
C ARG A 204 -14.79 -10.48 0.53
N SER A 205 -13.48 -10.33 0.37
CA SER A 205 -12.48 -10.88 1.31
C SER A 205 -12.40 -10.14 2.64
N ASN A 206 -12.81 -8.86 2.68
CA ASN A 206 -12.63 -7.97 3.85
C ASN A 206 -11.22 -8.02 4.44
N ALA A 207 -10.21 -8.10 3.58
CA ALA A 207 -8.81 -8.32 3.95
C ALA A 207 -8.13 -7.05 4.50
N TRP A 208 -8.78 -6.40 5.46
CA TRP A 208 -8.22 -5.21 6.12
C TRP A 208 -6.91 -5.56 6.85
N GLY A 209 -5.91 -4.70 6.72
CA GLY A 209 -4.59 -4.93 7.32
C GLY A 209 -3.60 -5.70 6.44
N VAL A 210 -3.97 -6.00 5.19
CA VAL A 210 -2.98 -6.43 4.19
C VAL A 210 -2.21 -5.23 3.68
N PHE A 211 -0.94 -5.46 3.34
CA PHE A 211 -0.06 -4.46 2.74
C PHE A 211 0.14 -4.76 1.27
N ASP A 212 0.39 -3.70 0.49
CA ASP A 212 0.80 -3.84 -0.89
C ASP A 212 2.23 -4.43 -0.94
N PRO A 213 2.43 -5.60 -1.56
CA PRO A 213 3.75 -6.24 -1.61
C PRO A 213 4.74 -5.52 -2.53
N LEU A 214 4.29 -4.51 -3.28
CA LEU A 214 5.15 -3.71 -4.17
C LEU A 214 5.75 -2.49 -3.47
N LEU A 215 5.30 -2.19 -2.24
CA LEU A 215 5.84 -1.15 -1.38
C LEU A 215 6.34 -1.75 -0.07
N PRO A 216 7.40 -1.19 0.50
CA PRO A 216 7.77 -1.45 1.88
C PRO A 216 6.60 -1.16 2.82
N TYR A 217 6.39 -2.01 3.83
CA TYR A 217 5.26 -1.88 4.74
C TYR A 217 5.30 -0.58 5.57
N ASN A 218 6.48 -0.04 5.82
CA ASN A 218 6.71 1.20 6.54
C ASN A 218 6.48 2.47 5.69
N LEU A 219 6.25 2.34 4.38
CA LEU A 219 5.90 3.44 3.50
C LEU A 219 4.41 3.48 3.14
N GLN A 220 3.59 2.70 3.82
CA GLN A 220 2.16 2.62 3.55
C GLN A 220 1.35 2.49 4.84
N PRO A 221 0.16 3.14 4.95
CA PRO A 221 -0.66 3.08 6.14
C PRO A 221 -1.27 1.69 6.36
N ASN A 222 -1.45 1.28 7.61
CA ASN A 222 -2.12 0.01 7.93
C ASN A 222 -3.65 0.18 7.86
N MET A 223 -4.28 -0.44 6.88
CA MET A 223 -5.73 -0.37 6.67
C MET A 223 -6.57 -1.25 7.61
N ALA A 224 -5.97 -2.01 8.53
CA ALA A 224 -6.72 -2.56 9.67
C ALA A 224 -7.32 -1.44 10.53
N ASN A 225 -6.62 -0.30 10.59
CA ASN A 225 -7.08 0.91 11.25
C ASN A 225 -7.87 1.78 10.27
N THR A 226 -8.88 2.49 10.77
CA THR A 226 -9.60 3.49 9.99
C THR A 226 -8.81 4.79 9.91
N TYR A 227 -9.16 5.64 8.95
CA TYR A 227 -8.69 7.01 8.93
C TYR A 227 -9.28 7.81 10.11
N GLY A 228 -8.48 8.68 10.72
CA GLY A 228 -8.96 9.62 11.75
C GLY A 228 -9.91 10.67 11.16
N GLY A 229 -10.61 11.41 12.05
CA GLY A 229 -11.48 12.50 11.62
C GLY A 229 -12.80 12.09 10.96
N GLY A 230 -13.22 10.81 11.11
CA GLY A 230 -14.50 10.32 10.58
C GLY A 230 -14.47 9.87 9.12
N TRP A 231 -13.29 9.85 8.49
CA TRP A 231 -13.13 9.37 7.13
C TRP A 231 -13.22 7.85 7.04
N THR A 232 -13.87 7.36 5.98
CA THR A 232 -13.94 5.93 5.66
C THR A 232 -12.81 5.52 4.72
N ARG A 233 -12.55 4.23 4.65
CA ARG A 233 -11.60 3.62 3.71
C ARG A 233 -12.28 3.47 2.35
N GLY A 234 -12.12 4.49 1.50
CA GLY A 234 -12.68 4.51 0.16
C GLY A 234 -11.81 3.73 -0.82
N HIS A 235 -12.40 2.78 -1.53
CA HIS A 235 -11.72 2.06 -2.60
C HIS A 235 -11.64 2.91 -3.87
N GLN A 236 -10.50 2.82 -4.57
CA GLN A 236 -10.38 3.32 -5.94
C GLN A 236 -10.91 2.27 -6.93
N ILE A 237 -10.26 1.10 -7.08
CA ILE A 237 -10.92 -0.06 -7.69
C ILE A 237 -11.81 -0.72 -6.66
N PRO A 238 -13.13 -0.85 -6.90
CA PRO A 238 -14.05 -1.47 -5.96
C PRO A 238 -13.74 -2.96 -5.73
N SER A 239 -13.93 -3.43 -4.51
CA SER A 239 -13.85 -4.86 -4.21
C SER A 239 -14.83 -5.68 -5.07
N ALA A 240 -16.01 -5.13 -5.39
CA ALA A 240 -17.01 -5.78 -6.23
C ALA A 240 -16.59 -6.00 -7.69
N ASP A 241 -15.54 -5.33 -8.15
CA ASP A 241 -15.00 -5.48 -9.51
C ASP A 241 -14.03 -6.65 -9.64
N ARG A 242 -13.69 -7.33 -8.54
CA ARG A 242 -12.70 -8.42 -8.48
C ARG A 242 -13.12 -9.50 -7.47
N TYR A 243 -14.14 -10.29 -7.78
CA TYR A 243 -14.56 -11.43 -6.96
C TYR A 243 -13.78 -12.71 -7.30
N ASN A 244 -12.47 -12.61 -7.29
CA ASN A 244 -11.52 -13.72 -7.31
C ASN A 244 -10.63 -13.56 -6.08
N ASP A 245 -10.41 -14.61 -5.30
CA ASP A 245 -9.83 -14.55 -3.94
C ASP A 245 -8.61 -13.64 -3.80
N LYS A 246 -7.59 -13.84 -4.63
CA LYS A 246 -6.35 -13.06 -4.54
C LYS A 246 -6.49 -11.65 -5.13
N ALA A 247 -7.19 -11.54 -6.26
CA ALA A 247 -7.45 -10.26 -6.87
C ALA A 247 -8.36 -9.41 -5.99
N ASN A 248 -9.38 -10.00 -5.33
CA ASN A 248 -10.21 -9.30 -4.37
C ASN A 248 -9.40 -8.84 -3.17
N ARG A 249 -8.53 -9.72 -2.63
CA ARG A 249 -7.65 -9.38 -1.51
C ARG A 249 -6.77 -8.16 -1.83
N SER A 250 -6.24 -8.04 -3.05
CA SER A 250 -5.40 -6.91 -3.45
C SER A 250 -6.17 -5.58 -3.52
N THR A 251 -7.50 -5.60 -3.70
CA THR A 251 -8.28 -4.35 -3.64
C THR A 251 -8.29 -3.71 -2.26
N PHE A 252 -7.85 -4.41 -1.22
CA PHE A 252 -7.72 -3.90 0.15
C PHE A 252 -6.32 -3.35 0.49
N TYR A 253 -5.42 -3.30 -0.48
CA TYR A 253 -4.10 -2.69 -0.28
C TYR A 253 -4.23 -1.19 0.02
N PRO A 254 -3.36 -0.64 0.87
CA PRO A 254 -3.32 0.79 1.17
C PRO A 254 -3.21 1.67 -0.07
N THR A 255 -2.49 1.20 -1.09
CA THR A 255 -2.31 1.87 -2.38
C THR A 255 -3.60 2.03 -3.19
N ASN A 256 -4.65 1.29 -2.83
CA ASN A 256 -6.00 1.42 -3.40
C ASN A 256 -6.96 2.21 -2.51
N MET A 257 -6.52 2.72 -1.35
CA MET A 257 -7.39 3.35 -0.36
C MET A 257 -7.18 4.85 -0.28
N THR A 258 -8.29 5.57 -0.12
CA THR A 258 -8.29 7.02 0.12
C THR A 258 -9.27 7.38 1.22
N PRO A 259 -9.03 8.47 1.98
CA PRO A 259 -10.00 8.97 2.94
C PRO A 259 -11.24 9.51 2.23
N GLN A 260 -12.38 8.86 2.40
CA GLN A 260 -13.66 9.29 1.84
C GLN A 260 -14.69 9.64 2.92
N GLU A 261 -15.53 10.62 2.65
CA GLU A 261 -16.70 10.90 3.47
C GLU A 261 -17.70 9.75 3.36
N TYR A 262 -18.31 9.34 4.47
CA TYR A 262 -19.13 8.13 4.54
C TYR A 262 -20.31 8.15 3.57
N ASN A 263 -21.11 9.24 3.56
CA ASN A 263 -22.31 9.31 2.73
C ASN A 263 -21.96 9.45 1.24
N PHE A 264 -20.86 10.16 0.92
CA PHE A 264 -20.32 10.21 -0.44
C PHE A 264 -19.93 8.82 -0.93
N ASN A 265 -19.13 8.09 -0.13
CA ASN A 265 -18.66 6.75 -0.47
C ASN A 265 -19.80 5.75 -0.64
N ALA A 266 -20.74 5.72 0.31
CA ALA A 266 -21.90 4.79 0.29
C ALA A 266 -23.03 5.24 -0.65
N GLY A 267 -23.05 6.47 -1.09
CA GLY A 267 -24.08 7.09 -1.94
C GLY A 267 -23.69 7.17 -3.41
N ILE A 268 -23.42 8.39 -3.85
CA ILE A 268 -23.19 8.71 -5.27
C ILE A 268 -21.99 7.96 -5.86
N TRP A 269 -20.90 7.76 -5.06
CA TRP A 269 -19.71 7.03 -5.52
C TRP A 269 -20.02 5.56 -5.76
N ALA A 270 -20.68 4.88 -4.81
CA ALA A 270 -21.12 3.48 -4.97
C ALA A 270 -22.11 3.30 -6.12
N SER A 271 -22.98 4.29 -6.38
CA SER A 271 -23.91 4.30 -7.50
C SER A 271 -23.18 4.36 -8.84
N LEU A 272 -22.16 5.22 -8.97
CA LEU A 272 -21.32 5.31 -10.14
C LEU A 272 -20.52 4.01 -10.38
N GLU A 273 -19.97 3.42 -9.34
CA GLU A 273 -19.29 2.11 -9.42
C GLU A 273 -20.23 1.02 -9.98
N GLY A 274 -21.49 0.99 -9.50
CA GLY A 274 -22.51 0.08 -10.01
C GLY A 274 -22.79 0.27 -11.50
N GLN A 275 -22.84 1.53 -11.96
CA GLN A 275 -23.03 1.85 -13.38
C GLN A 275 -21.84 1.42 -14.23
N ILE A 276 -20.61 1.61 -13.75
CA ILE A 276 -19.40 1.17 -14.48
C ILE A 276 -19.37 -0.36 -14.62
N ARG A 277 -19.77 -1.11 -13.59
CA ARG A 277 -19.94 -2.58 -13.71
C ARG A 277 -20.99 -2.96 -14.77
N THR A 278 -22.08 -2.22 -14.86
CA THR A 278 -23.08 -2.41 -15.92
C THR A 278 -22.48 -2.18 -17.31
N TYR A 279 -21.68 -1.15 -17.47
CA TYR A 279 -20.96 -0.88 -18.72
C TYR A 279 -19.97 -2.01 -19.06
N ALA A 280 -19.21 -2.50 -18.07
CA ALA A 280 -18.29 -3.59 -18.25
C ALA A 280 -18.98 -4.91 -18.63
N GLY A 281 -20.20 -5.12 -18.15
CA GLY A 281 -21.04 -6.29 -18.51
C GLY A 281 -21.61 -6.23 -19.94
N SER A 282 -21.67 -5.07 -20.55
CA SER A 282 -22.27 -4.83 -21.87
C SER A 282 -21.27 -4.54 -22.99
N SER A 283 -19.97 -4.57 -22.70
CA SER A 283 -18.88 -4.31 -23.66
C SER A 283 -17.86 -5.46 -23.64
N ASP A 284 -17.01 -5.52 -24.65
CA ASP A 284 -15.91 -6.51 -24.66
C ASP A 284 -14.93 -6.23 -23.54
N THR A 285 -14.53 -4.96 -23.42
CA THR A 285 -13.71 -4.47 -22.34
C THR A 285 -14.02 -3.01 -22.07
N THR A 286 -14.13 -2.67 -20.80
CA THR A 286 -14.15 -1.30 -20.30
C THR A 286 -12.82 -1.05 -19.60
N TYR A 287 -12.07 -0.08 -20.07
CA TYR A 287 -10.86 0.41 -19.43
C TYR A 287 -11.26 1.53 -18.48
N VAL A 288 -10.88 1.40 -17.22
CA VAL A 288 -11.31 2.34 -16.17
C VAL A 288 -10.10 3.02 -15.57
N VAL A 289 -10.16 4.32 -15.46
CA VAL A 289 -9.29 5.12 -14.60
C VAL A 289 -10.15 5.71 -13.49
N THR A 290 -9.73 5.55 -12.26
CA THR A 290 -10.36 6.16 -11.10
C THR A 290 -9.29 6.87 -10.29
N GLY A 291 -9.59 8.00 -9.70
CA GLY A 291 -8.57 8.74 -8.98
C GLY A 291 -9.12 9.82 -8.09
N CYS A 292 -8.21 10.54 -7.47
CA CYS A 292 -8.53 11.62 -6.56
C CYS A 292 -7.76 12.89 -6.90
N VAL A 293 -8.33 14.02 -6.58
CA VAL A 293 -7.76 15.35 -6.74
C VAL A 293 -7.33 15.86 -5.38
N LEU A 294 -6.06 16.16 -5.21
CA LEU A 294 -5.47 16.57 -3.95
C LEU A 294 -5.30 18.08 -3.85
N GLU A 295 -5.27 18.75 -5.00
CA GLU A 295 -5.14 20.21 -5.08
C GLU A 295 -6.29 20.92 -4.35
N GLY A 296 -5.96 21.99 -3.65
CA GLY A 296 -6.94 22.80 -2.91
C GLY A 296 -7.52 22.13 -1.66
N SER A 297 -7.17 20.87 -1.36
CA SER A 297 -7.74 20.16 -0.20
C SER A 297 -7.34 20.77 1.14
N GLY A 298 -6.07 21.09 1.35
CA GLY A 298 -5.56 21.53 2.66
C GLY A 298 -5.80 20.55 3.82
N ARG A 299 -6.53 19.44 3.61
CA ARG A 299 -6.98 18.51 4.65
C ARG A 299 -6.08 17.27 4.73
N TRP A 300 -5.82 16.83 5.96
CA TRP A 300 -5.08 15.61 6.26
C TRP A 300 -5.83 14.77 7.28
N SER A 301 -5.74 13.46 7.14
CA SER A 301 -6.29 12.50 8.09
C SER A 301 -5.16 11.68 8.70
N GLY A 302 -5.12 11.62 10.02
CA GLY A 302 -4.26 10.67 10.71
C GLY A 302 -4.76 9.23 10.54
N ASN A 303 -3.84 8.29 10.68
CA ASN A 303 -4.16 6.87 10.82
C ASN A 303 -3.52 6.37 12.12
N ASN A 304 -4.18 5.44 12.82
CA ASN A 304 -3.68 4.93 14.10
C ASN A 304 -2.32 4.19 14.00
N SER A 305 -1.82 3.98 12.79
CA SER A 305 -0.48 3.46 12.52
C SER A 305 0.61 4.54 12.39
N GLY A 306 0.28 5.80 12.68
CA GLY A 306 1.24 6.92 12.64
C GLY A 306 1.30 7.68 11.32
N PHE A 307 0.64 7.19 10.26
CA PHE A 307 0.58 7.87 8.97
C PHE A 307 -0.40 9.04 8.97
N THR A 308 -0.03 10.11 8.31
CA THR A 308 -0.96 11.15 7.83
C THR A 308 -1.21 10.92 6.34
N VAL A 309 -2.45 11.02 5.93
CA VAL A 309 -2.89 10.76 4.57
C VAL A 309 -3.64 11.97 4.05
N LYS A 310 -3.32 12.42 2.84
CA LYS A 310 -3.99 13.56 2.23
C LYS A 310 -5.45 13.21 1.95
N VAL A 311 -6.36 14.08 2.37
CA VAL A 311 -7.79 13.93 2.08
C VAL A 311 -8.10 14.61 0.75
N PRO A 312 -8.62 13.92 -0.26
CA PRO A 312 -8.93 14.51 -1.56
C PRO A 312 -9.98 15.62 -1.49
N SER A 313 -9.87 16.59 -2.41
CA SER A 313 -10.88 17.63 -2.62
C SER A 313 -11.99 17.18 -3.59
N ALA A 314 -11.66 16.26 -4.50
CA ALA A 314 -12.59 15.67 -5.44
C ALA A 314 -12.16 14.26 -5.83
N TYR A 315 -13.08 13.52 -6.44
CA TYR A 315 -12.82 12.21 -7.04
C TYR A 315 -13.25 12.23 -8.50
N PHE A 316 -12.62 11.37 -9.29
CA PHE A 316 -13.01 11.20 -10.68
C PHE A 316 -13.02 9.72 -11.07
N LYS A 317 -13.79 9.42 -12.11
CA LYS A 317 -13.71 8.19 -12.89
C LYS A 317 -13.75 8.53 -14.36
N ALA A 318 -12.97 7.82 -15.16
CA ALA A 318 -13.03 7.85 -16.61
C ALA A 318 -13.15 6.43 -17.13
N VAL A 319 -13.90 6.24 -18.19
CA VAL A 319 -14.06 4.95 -18.85
C VAL A 319 -13.82 5.10 -20.35
N LEU A 320 -13.11 4.13 -20.90
CA LEU A 320 -12.95 3.91 -22.32
C LEU A 320 -13.50 2.51 -22.63
N GLN A 321 -14.53 2.44 -23.48
CA GLN A 321 -15.15 1.17 -23.83
C GLN A 321 -14.79 0.76 -25.24
N LYS A 322 -14.53 -0.54 -25.41
CA LYS A 322 -14.43 -1.21 -26.70
C LYS A 322 -15.58 -2.20 -26.86
N SER A 323 -16.23 -2.14 -28.01
CA SER A 323 -17.31 -3.06 -28.40
C SER A 323 -16.95 -3.72 -29.74
N THR A 324 -17.39 -4.97 -29.95
CA THR A 324 -17.33 -5.63 -31.27
C THR A 324 -18.26 -4.99 -32.27
N SER A 325 -19.33 -4.32 -31.81
CA SER A 325 -20.27 -3.61 -32.67
C SER A 325 -19.72 -2.24 -33.05
N THR A 326 -19.39 -2.08 -34.33
CA THR A 326 -18.95 -0.81 -34.89
C THR A 326 -20.07 0.27 -34.92
N ALA A 327 -21.33 -0.11 -34.67
CA ALA A 327 -22.45 0.84 -34.54
C ALA A 327 -22.46 1.60 -33.21
N VAL A 328 -21.58 1.24 -32.25
CA VAL A 328 -21.42 1.88 -30.94
C VAL A 328 -20.38 3.00 -31.05
N GLY A 329 -20.72 4.21 -30.67
CA GLY A 329 -19.80 5.34 -30.61
C GLY A 329 -19.00 5.54 -31.92
N HIS A 330 -17.69 5.71 -31.78
CA HIS A 330 -16.77 5.90 -32.90
C HIS A 330 -16.18 4.53 -33.34
N ASP A 331 -16.87 3.79 -34.20
CA ASP A 331 -16.52 2.44 -34.70
C ASP A 331 -16.26 1.43 -33.57
N GLY A 332 -17.15 1.37 -32.62
CA GLY A 332 -17.04 0.46 -31.47
C GLY A 332 -16.33 1.05 -30.26
N TRP A 333 -15.91 2.29 -30.30
CA TRP A 333 -15.25 2.97 -29.20
C TRP A 333 -16.07 4.14 -28.68
N ARG A 334 -16.08 4.32 -27.36
CA ARG A 334 -16.66 5.48 -26.70
C ARG A 334 -16.01 5.72 -25.35
N ALA A 335 -15.95 6.97 -24.90
CA ALA A 335 -15.39 7.35 -23.63
C ALA A 335 -16.34 8.28 -22.87
N ALA A 336 -16.19 8.34 -21.56
CA ALA A 336 -16.87 9.32 -20.71
C ALA A 336 -16.13 9.44 -19.39
N ALA A 337 -16.32 10.55 -18.70
CA ALA A 337 -15.72 10.81 -17.42
C ALA A 337 -16.72 11.44 -16.43
N TRP A 338 -16.41 11.36 -15.15
CA TRP A 338 -17.14 11.96 -14.03
C TRP A 338 -16.16 12.64 -13.09
N TYR A 339 -16.50 13.86 -12.69
CA TYR A 339 -15.74 14.62 -11.70
C TYR A 339 -16.64 15.05 -10.55
N LEU A 340 -16.47 14.47 -9.39
CA LEU A 340 -17.35 14.65 -8.24
C LEU A 340 -16.61 15.40 -7.12
N PRO A 341 -17.10 16.58 -6.68
CA PRO A 341 -16.60 17.20 -5.45
C PRO A 341 -16.68 16.23 -4.27
N HIS A 342 -15.65 16.21 -3.43
CA HIS A 342 -15.66 15.35 -2.21
C HIS A 342 -16.48 16.03 -1.11
N ASP A 343 -17.80 15.97 -1.22
CA ASP A 343 -18.76 16.61 -0.35
C ASP A 343 -19.96 15.70 -0.09
N SER A 344 -20.37 15.58 1.17
CA SER A 344 -21.55 14.79 1.58
C SER A 344 -22.87 15.36 1.03
N SER A 345 -22.93 16.66 0.70
CA SER A 345 -24.13 17.28 0.16
C SER A 345 -24.58 16.71 -1.18
N ILE A 346 -23.66 16.12 -1.95
CA ILE A 346 -23.98 15.49 -3.23
C ILE A 346 -24.28 13.99 -3.13
N ALA A 347 -24.17 13.40 -1.96
CA ALA A 347 -24.24 11.94 -1.75
C ALA A 347 -25.54 11.29 -2.27
N GLY A 348 -26.66 11.98 -2.19
CA GLY A 348 -27.98 11.54 -2.69
C GLY A 348 -28.29 12.01 -4.11
N GLY A 349 -27.37 12.70 -4.78
CA GLY A 349 -27.54 13.23 -6.14
C GLY A 349 -27.35 12.16 -7.22
N SER A 350 -27.51 12.60 -8.47
CA SER A 350 -27.24 11.78 -9.64
C SER A 350 -25.81 12.00 -10.12
N TYR A 351 -25.06 10.90 -10.32
CA TYR A 351 -23.74 10.99 -10.96
C TYR A 351 -23.81 11.53 -12.41
N ASN A 352 -24.98 11.46 -13.05
CA ASN A 352 -25.20 12.02 -14.40
C ASN A 352 -25.03 13.53 -14.44
N ASP A 353 -25.21 14.23 -13.33
CA ASP A 353 -25.00 15.68 -13.24
C ASP A 353 -23.50 16.07 -13.29
N TYR A 354 -22.62 15.09 -13.18
CA TYR A 354 -21.16 15.26 -13.11
C TYR A 354 -20.42 14.66 -14.31
N VAL A 355 -21.16 14.28 -15.37
CA VAL A 355 -20.59 13.74 -16.60
C VAL A 355 -19.87 14.83 -17.40
N LEU A 356 -18.68 14.51 -17.89
CA LEU A 356 -17.90 15.34 -18.81
C LEU A 356 -17.14 14.44 -19.79
N SER A 357 -16.59 15.04 -20.84
CA SER A 357 -15.69 14.34 -21.75
C SER A 357 -14.34 14.03 -21.07
N VAL A 358 -13.61 13.07 -21.61
CA VAL A 358 -12.25 12.75 -21.14
C VAL A 358 -11.36 13.97 -21.29
N ASP A 359 -11.33 14.63 -22.44
CA ASP A 359 -10.58 15.89 -22.67
C ASP A 359 -10.85 16.96 -21.60
N ALA A 360 -12.13 17.11 -21.22
CA ALA A 360 -12.52 18.10 -20.21
C ALA A 360 -12.05 17.71 -18.82
N LEU A 361 -11.97 16.41 -18.52
CA LEU A 361 -11.39 15.91 -17.28
C LEU A 361 -9.88 16.11 -17.25
N GLU A 362 -9.16 15.73 -18.30
CA GLU A 362 -7.72 15.89 -18.45
C GLU A 362 -7.27 17.34 -18.26
N LYS A 363 -8.01 18.26 -18.85
CA LYS A 363 -7.80 19.69 -18.65
C LYS A 363 -7.94 20.14 -17.20
N LYS A 364 -8.80 19.47 -16.42
CA LYS A 364 -8.94 19.71 -14.98
C LYS A 364 -7.81 19.07 -14.18
N LEU A 365 -7.35 17.89 -14.59
CA LEU A 365 -6.32 17.11 -13.89
C LEU A 365 -4.90 17.60 -14.23
N GLY A 366 -4.68 18.16 -15.42
CA GLY A 366 -3.38 18.60 -15.90
C GLY A 366 -2.46 17.45 -16.35
N TYR A 367 -3.04 16.29 -16.68
CA TYR A 367 -2.35 15.13 -17.28
C TYR A 367 -3.30 14.33 -18.17
N ASP A 368 -2.72 13.57 -19.10
CA ASP A 368 -3.40 12.77 -20.11
C ASP A 368 -3.89 11.43 -19.53
N LEU A 369 -5.10 11.03 -19.89
CA LEU A 369 -5.69 9.73 -19.60
C LEU A 369 -5.59 8.85 -20.86
N PHE A 370 -5.69 7.55 -20.73
CA PHE A 370 -5.69 6.61 -21.86
C PHE A 370 -4.57 6.86 -22.90
N VAL A 371 -3.37 7.24 -22.46
CA VAL A 371 -2.22 7.65 -23.29
C VAL A 371 -1.88 6.70 -24.44
N ASN A 372 -2.36 5.47 -24.40
CA ASN A 372 -2.16 4.44 -25.44
C ASN A 372 -3.30 4.36 -26.45
N LEU A 373 -4.38 5.14 -26.31
CA LEU A 373 -5.50 5.14 -27.25
C LEU A 373 -5.10 5.62 -28.64
N PRO A 374 -4.31 6.71 -28.81
CA PRO A 374 -3.86 7.14 -30.13
C PRO A 374 -3.10 6.06 -30.90
N SER A 375 -2.33 5.22 -30.21
CA SER A 375 -1.60 4.11 -30.83
C SER A 375 -2.52 2.97 -31.30
N ALA A 376 -3.70 2.84 -30.68
CA ALA A 376 -4.66 1.77 -31.01
C ALA A 376 -5.63 2.15 -32.13
N VAL A 377 -6.02 3.43 -32.23
CA VAL A 377 -7.08 3.88 -33.14
C VAL A 377 -6.66 5.01 -34.10
N GLY A 378 -5.47 5.57 -33.92
CA GLY A 378 -4.98 6.79 -34.59
C GLY A 378 -5.37 8.07 -33.83
N ALA A 379 -4.49 9.07 -33.82
CA ALA A 379 -4.64 10.29 -33.02
C ALA A 379 -5.98 11.01 -33.24
N LYS A 380 -6.34 11.29 -34.49
CA LYS A 380 -7.60 11.96 -34.82
C LYS A 380 -8.84 11.27 -34.24
N LYS A 381 -8.85 9.92 -34.29
CA LYS A 381 -9.97 9.13 -33.79
C LYS A 381 -9.96 9.07 -32.25
N ALA A 382 -8.80 9.08 -31.64
CA ALA A 382 -8.66 9.19 -30.19
C ALA A 382 -9.28 10.51 -29.70
N ASP A 383 -8.91 11.64 -30.32
CA ASP A 383 -9.47 12.97 -30.02
C ASP A 383 -11.02 12.98 -30.14
N GLU A 384 -11.57 12.36 -31.20
CA GLU A 384 -13.02 12.26 -31.39
C GLU A 384 -13.71 11.42 -30.29
N ILE A 385 -13.08 10.33 -29.82
CA ILE A 385 -13.60 9.46 -28.77
C ILE A 385 -13.58 10.19 -27.42
N GLU A 386 -12.49 10.87 -27.10
CA GLU A 386 -12.28 11.52 -25.82
C GLU A 386 -13.08 12.81 -25.65
N ALA A 387 -13.41 13.46 -26.75
CA ALA A 387 -14.29 14.65 -26.78
C ALA A 387 -15.78 14.33 -26.61
N ASP A 388 -16.23 13.10 -26.90
CA ASP A 388 -17.64 12.71 -26.90
C ASP A 388 -18.05 11.93 -25.65
N CYS A 389 -18.97 12.50 -24.87
CA CYS A 389 -19.56 11.84 -23.69
C CYS A 389 -21.09 11.76 -23.73
N ALA A 390 -21.74 12.05 -24.88
CA ALA A 390 -23.17 12.16 -24.97
C ALA A 390 -23.93 10.88 -24.60
N TRP A 391 -23.31 9.73 -24.81
CA TRP A 391 -23.88 8.42 -24.50
C TRP A 391 -24.01 8.11 -22.99
N ALA A 392 -23.30 8.85 -22.13
CA ALA A 392 -23.24 8.63 -20.68
C ALA A 392 -24.15 9.58 -19.87
N LYS A 393 -24.83 10.51 -20.57
CA LYS A 393 -25.77 11.51 -19.99
C LYS A 393 -27.17 10.95 -19.80
#